data_e67fc7d5d01515013c8a8d5b832fdd71
#
_entry.id   e67fc7d5d01515013c8a8d5b832fdd71
#
_cell.length_a   1.000
_cell.length_b   1.000
_cell.length_c   1.000
_cell.angle_alpha   90.00
_cell.angle_beta   90.00
_cell.angle_gamma   90.00
#
_symmetry.space_group_name_H-M   'P 1'
#
loop_
_entity.id
_entity.type
_entity.pdbx_description
1 polymer ?
#
loop_
_entity_poly.entity_id
_entity_poly.type
_entity_poly.pdbx_seq_one_letter_code
_entity_poly.pdbx_strand_id
1 'polypeptide(L)'
;MAIIHIDGQDVEVDGADNLLQACLSLGIDIPYFCYHPALGSVGSCRQCAVKQYNNKEDYEAGRGRLVMSCMVNPTPDMWISVTDAEVKNFRKSLVEFLMTNHPHDCPTCEEGGHCHLQDMTYMSGHNHRKYRFTKRTHQNQDLGPFINHEMNRCIACYRCVRY
;
A
#
# COMPACT_ATOMS: atom_id res chain seq x y z
N MET A 1 -18.19 18.65 -1.31
CA MET A 1 -18.68 17.25 -1.42
C MET A 1 -18.54 16.80 -2.86
N ALA A 2 -17.89 15.68 -3.10
CA ALA A 2 -17.79 15.04 -4.42
C ALA A 2 -18.37 13.63 -4.32
N ILE A 3 -19.18 13.23 -5.30
CA ILE A 3 -19.62 11.84 -5.43
C ILE A 3 -18.59 11.13 -6.29
N ILE A 4 -18.08 10.01 -5.80
CA ILE A 4 -17.19 9.10 -6.52
C ILE A 4 -17.79 7.69 -6.54
N HIS A 5 -17.42 6.89 -7.52
CA HIS A 5 -17.93 5.55 -7.72
C HIS A 5 -16.83 4.52 -7.38
N ILE A 6 -17.02 3.76 -6.29
CA ILE A 6 -16.07 2.77 -5.81
C ILE A 6 -16.68 1.37 -5.94
N ASP A 7 -16.10 0.52 -6.77
CA ASP A 7 -16.59 -0.85 -7.02
C ASP A 7 -18.10 -0.88 -7.34
N GLY A 8 -18.60 0.12 -8.08
CA GLY A 8 -19.99 0.25 -8.50
C GLY A 8 -20.93 0.85 -7.45
N GLN A 9 -20.42 1.32 -6.33
CA GLN A 9 -21.21 2.03 -5.31
C GLN A 9 -20.91 3.53 -5.33
N ASP A 10 -21.95 4.34 -5.21
CA ASP A 10 -21.83 5.80 -5.13
C ASP A 10 -21.53 6.20 -3.69
N VAL A 11 -20.46 6.93 -3.48
CA VAL A 11 -20.02 7.39 -2.17
C VAL A 11 -19.70 8.86 -2.17
N GLU A 12 -20.16 9.56 -1.13
CA GLU A 12 -19.83 10.97 -0.93
C GLU A 12 -18.49 11.12 -0.23
N VAL A 13 -17.64 11.98 -0.76
CA VAL A 13 -16.33 12.31 -0.22
C VAL A 13 -16.22 13.80 0.03
N ASP A 14 -15.80 14.18 1.21
CA ASP A 14 -15.58 15.57 1.59
C ASP A 14 -14.25 15.75 2.32
N GLY A 15 -13.49 16.78 1.94
CA GLY A 15 -12.31 17.23 2.67
C GLY A 15 -11.11 16.28 2.71
N ALA A 16 -11.06 15.28 1.84
CA ALA A 16 -9.91 14.35 1.80
C ALA A 16 -8.78 14.90 0.92
N ASP A 17 -7.55 14.87 1.43
CA ASP A 17 -6.36 15.32 0.72
C ASP A 17 -5.98 14.42 -0.46
N ASN A 18 -6.37 13.15 -0.41
CA ASN A 18 -6.14 12.18 -1.47
C ASN A 18 -7.16 11.04 -1.41
N LEU A 19 -7.21 10.27 -2.50
CA LEU A 19 -8.16 9.17 -2.64
C LEU A 19 -7.98 8.04 -1.61
N LEU A 20 -6.74 7.79 -1.16
CA LEU A 20 -6.49 6.82 -0.11
C LEU A 20 -7.16 7.23 1.20
N GLN A 21 -6.98 8.49 1.61
CA GLN A 21 -7.60 9.02 2.82
C GLN A 21 -9.13 9.00 2.71
N ALA A 22 -9.67 9.36 1.55
CA ALA A 22 -11.09 9.26 1.27
C ALA A 22 -11.63 7.84 1.49
N CYS A 23 -10.98 6.84 0.90
CA CYS A 23 -11.38 5.44 1.06
C CYS A 23 -11.28 4.95 2.51
N LEU A 24 -10.18 5.28 3.20
CA LEU A 24 -9.99 4.90 4.61
C LEU A 24 -11.04 5.52 5.53
N SER A 25 -11.43 6.78 5.31
CA SER A 25 -12.48 7.44 6.08
C SER A 25 -13.87 6.82 5.90
N LEU A 26 -14.09 6.14 4.77
CA LEU A 26 -15.30 5.38 4.47
C LEU A 26 -15.24 3.92 4.97
N GLY A 27 -14.17 3.54 5.65
CA GLY A 27 -13.98 2.15 6.11
C GLY A 27 -13.57 1.19 5.00
N ILE A 28 -13.19 1.71 3.81
CA ILE A 28 -12.68 0.89 2.71
C ILE A 28 -11.18 0.68 2.93
N ASP A 29 -10.82 -0.54 3.23
CA ASP A 29 -9.46 -0.90 3.58
C ASP A 29 -8.58 -1.06 2.33
N ILE A 30 -7.63 -0.15 2.16
CA ILE A 30 -6.64 -0.16 1.09
C ILE A 30 -5.25 -0.32 1.74
N PRO A 31 -4.46 -1.34 1.37
CA PRO A 31 -3.12 -1.51 1.91
C PRO A 31 -2.18 -0.35 1.51
N TYR A 32 -1.31 0.07 2.43
CA TYR A 32 -0.32 1.11 2.17
C TYR A 32 0.83 1.05 3.18
N PHE A 33 2.00 1.60 2.83
CA PHE A 33 3.14 1.74 3.74
C PHE A 33 3.69 3.16 3.79
N CYS A 34 3.94 3.79 2.64
CA CYS A 34 4.70 5.05 2.57
C CYS A 34 3.88 6.29 2.93
N TYR A 35 2.56 6.23 2.80
CA TYR A 35 1.69 7.35 3.18
C TYR A 35 1.63 7.50 4.71
N HIS A 36 1.68 8.73 5.19
CA HIS A 36 1.39 9.09 6.57
C HIS A 36 0.78 10.50 6.60
N PRO A 37 -0.29 10.75 7.40
CA PRO A 37 -0.94 12.08 7.42
C PRO A 37 0.02 13.24 7.66
N ALA A 38 0.98 13.09 8.60
CA ALA A 38 1.97 14.12 8.91
C ALA A 38 3.09 14.28 7.87
N LEU A 39 3.34 13.26 7.02
CA LEU A 39 4.43 13.26 6.04
C LEU A 39 3.93 13.36 4.60
N GLY A 40 2.63 13.25 4.38
CA GLY A 40 2.02 13.23 3.05
C GLY A 40 2.36 11.97 2.25
N SER A 41 2.21 12.07 0.94
CA SER A 41 2.41 10.98 -0.02
C SER A 41 3.73 11.11 -0.76
N VAL A 42 4.30 9.97 -1.17
CA VAL A 42 5.51 9.89 -2.02
C VAL A 42 5.39 8.85 -3.13
N GLY A 43 4.33 8.00 -3.09
CA GLY A 43 4.09 6.97 -4.10
C GLY A 43 5.16 5.87 -4.17
N SER A 44 6.00 5.72 -3.13
CA SER A 44 7.15 4.82 -3.12
C SER A 44 6.75 3.35 -3.02
N CYS A 45 5.89 2.98 -2.08
CA CYS A 45 5.55 1.59 -1.81
C CYS A 45 4.58 0.99 -2.85
N ARG A 46 3.81 1.80 -3.53
CA ARG A 46 2.78 1.44 -4.52
C ARG A 46 1.70 0.47 -4.06
N GLN A 47 1.69 0.11 -2.78
CA GLN A 47 0.74 -0.85 -2.24
C GLN A 47 -0.72 -0.33 -2.29
N CYS A 48 -0.91 0.98 -2.29
CA CYS A 48 -2.22 1.63 -2.39
C CYS A 48 -2.77 1.73 -3.83
N ALA A 49 -2.31 0.86 -4.74
CA ALA A 49 -2.81 0.83 -6.10
C ALA A 49 -4.32 0.59 -6.14
N VAL A 50 -5.01 1.32 -7.00
CA VAL A 50 -6.40 1.11 -7.39
C VAL A 50 -6.50 1.21 -8.90
N LYS A 51 -7.58 0.71 -9.49
CA LYS A 51 -7.83 0.87 -10.93
C LYS A 51 -8.79 2.02 -11.14
N GLN A 52 -8.35 3.02 -11.90
CA GLN A 52 -9.12 4.20 -12.25
C GLN A 52 -9.64 4.08 -13.68
N TYR A 53 -10.89 4.49 -13.88
CA TYR A 53 -11.57 4.48 -15.18
C TYR A 53 -12.01 5.90 -15.55
N ASN A 54 -12.17 6.17 -16.84
CA ASN A 54 -12.57 7.51 -17.29
C ASN A 54 -14.07 7.76 -17.13
N ASN A 55 -14.88 6.70 -17.24
CA ASN A 55 -16.32 6.74 -17.15
C ASN A 55 -16.90 5.36 -16.80
N LYS A 56 -18.22 5.28 -16.66
CA LYS A 56 -18.94 4.04 -16.37
C LYS A 56 -18.75 2.96 -17.43
N GLU A 57 -18.72 3.33 -18.70
CA GLU A 57 -18.56 2.39 -19.82
C GLU A 57 -17.20 1.72 -19.79
N ASP A 58 -16.14 2.49 -19.46
CA ASP A 58 -14.78 1.94 -19.28
C ASP A 58 -14.70 1.04 -18.05
N TYR A 59 -15.43 1.37 -16.97
CA TYR A 59 -15.54 0.53 -15.79
C TYR A 59 -16.19 -0.81 -16.11
N GLU A 60 -17.35 -0.82 -16.78
CA GLU A 60 -18.06 -2.04 -17.20
C GLU A 60 -17.24 -2.89 -18.19
N ALA A 61 -16.44 -2.24 -19.03
CA ALA A 61 -15.55 -2.91 -19.98
C ALA A 61 -14.19 -3.30 -19.38
N GLY A 62 -13.91 -2.95 -18.12
CA GLY A 62 -12.63 -3.22 -17.44
C GLY A 62 -11.42 -2.44 -17.99
N ARG A 63 -11.65 -1.39 -18.79
CA ARG A 63 -10.61 -0.58 -19.45
C ARG A 63 -10.13 0.57 -18.53
N GLY A 64 -9.47 0.24 -17.45
CA GLY A 64 -8.90 1.20 -16.52
C GLY A 64 -7.37 1.17 -16.50
N ARG A 65 -6.79 2.09 -15.73
CA ARG A 65 -5.35 2.17 -15.47
C ARG A 65 -5.08 2.07 -13.97
N LEU A 66 -3.94 1.45 -13.62
CA LEU A 66 -3.47 1.43 -12.23
C LEU A 66 -2.96 2.81 -11.83
N VAL A 67 -3.48 3.32 -10.72
CA VAL A 67 -3.04 4.56 -10.08
C VAL A 67 -2.79 4.33 -8.59
N MET A 68 -1.95 5.18 -8.00
CA MET A 68 -1.69 5.12 -6.57
C MET A 68 -2.67 6.05 -5.85
N SER A 69 -3.59 5.49 -5.08
CA SER A 69 -4.66 6.27 -4.43
C SER A 69 -4.12 7.38 -3.52
N CYS A 70 -2.96 7.20 -2.91
CA CYS A 70 -2.32 8.25 -2.11
C CYS A 70 -1.78 9.44 -2.92
N MET A 71 -1.71 9.34 -4.26
CA MET A 71 -1.18 10.36 -5.18
C MET A 71 -2.25 11.00 -6.05
N VAL A 72 -3.50 10.59 -5.89
CA VAL A 72 -4.63 11.06 -6.69
C VAL A 72 -5.62 11.75 -5.77
N ASN A 73 -6.08 12.94 -6.16
CA ASN A 73 -7.14 13.63 -5.47
C ASN A 73 -8.51 13.12 -5.94
N PRO A 74 -9.47 12.93 -5.05
CA PRO A 74 -10.83 12.58 -5.45
C PRO A 74 -11.43 13.72 -6.27
N THR A 75 -11.99 13.38 -7.42
CA THR A 75 -12.71 14.34 -8.28
C THR A 75 -14.14 13.87 -8.47
N PRO A 76 -15.11 14.79 -8.65
CA PRO A 76 -16.49 14.41 -8.91
C PRO A 76 -16.59 13.43 -10.08
N ASP A 77 -17.50 12.47 -9.96
CA ASP A 77 -17.78 11.44 -10.97
C ASP A 77 -16.58 10.53 -11.32
N MET A 78 -15.62 10.40 -10.37
CA MET A 78 -14.48 9.51 -10.53
C MET A 78 -14.91 8.04 -10.35
N TRP A 79 -14.52 7.18 -11.28
CA TRP A 79 -14.75 5.72 -11.24
C TRP A 79 -13.47 4.98 -10.86
N ILE A 80 -13.53 4.20 -9.79
CA ILE A 80 -12.41 3.38 -9.33
C ILE A 80 -12.84 1.98 -8.92
N SER A 81 -11.90 1.03 -9.01
CA SER A 81 -12.03 -0.28 -8.36
C SER A 81 -10.86 -0.53 -7.42
N VAL A 82 -11.20 -0.95 -6.21
CA VAL A 82 -10.28 -1.41 -5.17
C VAL A 82 -10.10 -2.92 -5.23
N THR A 83 -11.08 -3.63 -5.75
CA THR A 83 -11.19 -5.09 -5.73
C THR A 83 -10.88 -5.76 -7.08
N ASP A 84 -10.60 -5.00 -8.14
CA ASP A 84 -10.23 -5.51 -9.46
C ASP A 84 -9.08 -6.54 -9.38
N ALA A 85 -9.16 -7.58 -10.21
CA ALA A 85 -8.18 -8.68 -10.21
C ALA A 85 -6.75 -8.21 -10.54
N GLU A 86 -6.59 -7.25 -11.44
CA GLU A 86 -5.30 -6.65 -11.78
C GLU A 86 -4.70 -5.92 -10.57
N VAL A 87 -5.52 -5.16 -9.82
CA VAL A 87 -5.12 -4.47 -8.60
C VAL A 87 -4.65 -5.46 -7.54
N LYS A 88 -5.43 -6.52 -7.28
CA LYS A 88 -5.07 -7.56 -6.31
C LYS A 88 -3.77 -8.26 -6.68
N ASN A 89 -3.60 -8.63 -7.94
CA ASN A 89 -2.37 -9.27 -8.44
C ASN A 89 -1.16 -8.33 -8.34
N PHE A 90 -1.34 -7.05 -8.65
CA PHE A 90 -0.29 -6.05 -8.53
C PHE A 90 0.17 -5.90 -7.06
N ARG A 91 -0.76 -5.73 -6.12
CA ARG A 91 -0.46 -5.65 -4.68
C ARG A 91 0.25 -6.90 -4.16
N LYS A 92 -0.24 -8.08 -4.56
CA LYS A 92 0.39 -9.37 -4.22
C LYS A 92 1.82 -9.47 -4.72
N SER A 93 2.09 -9.02 -5.95
CA SER A 93 3.45 -9.01 -6.51
C SER A 93 4.39 -8.07 -5.75
N LEU A 94 3.91 -6.92 -5.29
CA LEU A 94 4.70 -6.00 -4.47
C LEU A 94 5.09 -6.63 -3.13
N VAL A 95 4.15 -7.30 -2.46
CA VAL A 95 4.45 -8.05 -1.23
C VAL A 95 5.46 -9.17 -1.50
N GLU A 96 5.33 -9.89 -2.62
CA GLU A 96 6.30 -10.91 -3.04
C GLU A 96 7.71 -10.32 -3.14
N PHE A 97 7.87 -9.14 -3.74
CA PHE A 97 9.17 -8.45 -3.82
C PHE A 97 9.70 -8.07 -2.45
N LEU A 98 8.88 -7.56 -1.55
CA LEU A 98 9.28 -7.26 -0.18
C LEU A 98 9.75 -8.51 0.54
N MET A 99 9.04 -9.63 0.42
CA MET A 99 9.37 -10.91 1.05
C MET A 99 10.63 -11.56 0.48
N THR A 100 11.12 -11.10 -0.64
CA THR A 100 12.34 -11.63 -1.28
C THR A 100 13.56 -11.54 -0.34
N ASN A 101 13.77 -10.41 0.31
CA ASN A 101 14.91 -10.17 1.21
C ASN A 101 14.51 -9.95 2.67
N HIS A 102 13.26 -9.62 2.96
CA HIS A 102 12.81 -9.40 4.34
C HIS A 102 13.03 -10.66 5.20
N PRO A 103 13.56 -10.54 6.43
CA PRO A 103 13.71 -11.67 7.34
C PRO A 103 12.36 -12.34 7.64
N HIS A 104 12.32 -13.66 7.72
CA HIS A 104 11.13 -14.41 8.12
C HIS A 104 11.24 -14.91 9.56
N ASP A 105 11.62 -14.02 10.45
CA ASP A 105 11.84 -14.27 11.88
C ASP A 105 10.79 -13.58 12.75
N CYS A 106 9.57 -13.45 12.24
CA CYS A 106 8.46 -12.80 12.93
C CYS A 106 8.26 -13.22 14.39
N PRO A 107 8.43 -14.49 14.78
CA PRO A 107 8.27 -14.90 16.17
C PRO A 107 9.30 -14.29 17.13
N THR A 108 10.44 -13.83 16.63
CA THR A 108 11.53 -13.22 17.41
C THR A 108 11.73 -11.75 17.08
N CYS A 109 10.92 -11.20 16.15
CA CYS A 109 10.97 -9.82 15.75
C CYS A 109 10.24 -8.94 16.77
N GLU A 110 10.82 -7.81 17.14
CA GLU A 110 10.20 -6.85 18.08
C GLU A 110 8.86 -6.32 17.59
N GLU A 111 8.64 -6.22 16.27
CA GLU A 111 7.38 -5.81 15.64
C GLU A 111 6.38 -6.98 15.47
N GLY A 112 6.74 -8.20 15.85
CA GLY A 112 5.88 -9.37 15.68
C GLY A 112 4.55 -9.23 16.40
N GLY A 113 3.42 -9.34 15.67
CA GLY A 113 2.07 -9.14 16.18
C GLY A 113 1.53 -7.71 16.11
N HIS A 114 2.37 -6.71 15.83
CA HIS A 114 1.99 -5.31 15.58
C HIS A 114 2.51 -4.79 14.23
N CYS A 115 2.87 -5.70 13.35
CA CYS A 115 3.57 -5.38 12.12
C CYS A 115 2.62 -5.12 10.97
N HIS A 116 2.62 -3.89 10.48
CA HIS A 116 1.85 -3.49 9.31
C HIS A 116 2.19 -4.30 8.05
N LEU A 117 3.44 -4.78 7.90
CA LEU A 117 3.82 -5.66 6.80
C LEU A 117 3.16 -7.05 6.92
N GLN A 118 3.01 -7.60 8.14
CA GLN A 118 2.28 -8.86 8.34
C GLN A 118 0.82 -8.71 7.90
N ASP A 119 0.16 -7.62 8.29
CA ASP A 119 -1.23 -7.34 7.92
C ASP A 119 -1.39 -7.23 6.42
N MET A 120 -0.52 -6.45 5.76
CA MET A 120 -0.53 -6.29 4.29
C MET A 120 -0.21 -7.58 3.56
N THR A 121 0.64 -8.43 4.12
CA THR A 121 0.96 -9.76 3.57
C THR A 121 -0.30 -10.64 3.58
N TYR A 122 -1.02 -10.64 4.69
CA TYR A 122 -2.30 -11.36 4.81
C TYR A 122 -3.35 -10.81 3.84
N MET A 123 -3.58 -9.49 3.82
CA MET A 123 -4.55 -8.82 2.95
C MET A 123 -4.27 -9.05 1.45
N SER A 124 -3.02 -9.14 1.06
CA SER A 124 -2.63 -9.42 -0.34
C SER A 124 -2.78 -10.90 -0.74
N GLY A 125 -3.05 -11.79 0.22
CA GLY A 125 -3.12 -13.23 -0.01
C GLY A 125 -1.76 -13.87 -0.35
N HIS A 126 -0.65 -13.23 0.05
CA HIS A 126 0.68 -13.81 -0.11
C HIS A 126 0.91 -14.86 0.98
N ASN A 127 1.28 -16.08 0.60
CA ASN A 127 1.43 -17.22 1.52
C ASN A 127 2.75 -17.97 1.38
N HIS A 128 3.51 -17.74 0.32
CA HIS A 128 4.81 -18.38 0.11
C HIS A 128 5.70 -17.57 -0.81
N ARG A 129 7.00 -17.64 -0.57
CA ARG A 129 8.03 -17.02 -1.40
C ARG A 129 8.36 -17.92 -2.61
N LYS A 130 8.27 -17.37 -3.81
CA LYS A 130 8.59 -18.10 -5.05
C LYS A 130 10.10 -18.26 -5.26
N TYR A 131 10.87 -17.24 -4.90
CA TYR A 131 12.33 -17.23 -5.09
C TYR A 131 13.05 -17.82 -3.89
N ARG A 132 13.95 -18.78 -4.15
CA ARG A 132 14.72 -19.49 -3.12
C ARG A 132 16.21 -19.21 -3.32
N PHE A 133 16.69 -18.13 -2.77
CA PHE A 133 18.11 -17.78 -2.75
C PHE A 133 18.49 -17.27 -1.36
N THR A 134 19.79 -17.15 -1.10
CA THR A 134 20.29 -16.57 0.14
C THR A 134 19.90 -15.09 0.20
N LYS A 135 19.22 -14.70 1.26
CA LYS A 135 18.84 -13.32 1.49
C LYS A 135 20.06 -12.45 1.74
N ARG A 136 20.03 -11.21 1.27
CA ARG A 136 21.02 -10.23 1.66
C ARG A 136 20.92 -9.96 3.15
N THR A 137 22.07 -9.86 3.81
CA THR A 137 22.17 -9.48 5.21
C THR A 137 23.01 -8.22 5.31
N HIS A 138 22.54 -7.28 6.11
CA HIS A 138 23.23 -6.03 6.43
C HIS A 138 23.53 -6.02 7.93
N GLN A 139 24.64 -5.42 8.31
CA GLN A 139 24.91 -5.15 9.72
C GLN A 139 24.04 -4.01 10.21
N ASN A 140 23.59 -4.07 11.45
CA ASN A 140 22.88 -2.97 12.08
C ASN A 140 23.77 -1.75 12.18
N GLN A 141 23.20 -0.59 11.91
CA GLN A 141 23.90 0.68 12.00
C GLN A 141 23.68 1.28 13.39
N ASP A 142 24.77 1.65 14.04
CA ASP A 142 24.72 2.39 15.29
C ASP A 142 24.43 3.86 14.99
N LEU A 143 23.24 4.31 15.36
CA LEU A 143 22.80 5.71 15.23
C LEU A 143 22.68 6.39 16.61
N GLY A 144 23.43 5.92 17.59
CA GLY A 144 23.45 6.43 18.97
C GLY A 144 22.51 5.70 19.92
N PRO A 145 22.39 6.17 21.18
CA PRO A 145 21.77 5.37 22.27
C PRO A 145 20.26 5.21 22.16
N PHE A 146 19.59 5.93 21.27
CA PHE A 146 18.13 5.96 21.19
C PHE A 146 17.54 5.38 19.90
N ILE A 147 18.38 5.08 18.89
CA ILE A 147 17.91 4.63 17.59
C ILE A 147 18.67 3.38 17.16
N ASN A 148 17.92 2.30 16.95
CA ASN A 148 18.42 1.09 16.29
C ASN A 148 17.91 1.07 14.85
N HIS A 149 18.82 1.02 13.88
CA HIS A 149 18.49 0.98 12.47
C HIS A 149 18.84 -0.39 11.87
N GLU A 150 17.84 -1.20 11.67
CA GLU A 150 18.00 -2.54 11.11
C GLU A 150 17.62 -2.56 9.61
N MET A 151 18.62 -2.46 8.75
CA MET A 151 18.44 -2.42 7.30
C MET A 151 17.82 -3.69 6.71
N ASN A 152 17.96 -4.84 7.37
CA ASN A 152 17.37 -6.09 6.92
C ASN A 152 15.83 -6.04 6.89
N ARG A 153 15.23 -5.23 7.75
CA ARG A 153 13.79 -5.07 7.88
C ARG A 153 13.23 -3.89 7.09
N CYS A 154 14.09 -3.13 6.42
CA CYS A 154 13.68 -1.97 5.65
C CYS A 154 12.81 -2.38 4.45
N ILE A 155 11.62 -1.75 4.34
CA ILE A 155 10.67 -1.94 3.24
C ILE A 155 10.70 -0.79 2.22
N ALA A 156 11.72 0.07 2.29
CA ALA A 156 11.91 1.21 1.40
C ALA A 156 10.70 2.18 1.33
N CYS A 157 10.02 2.39 2.44
CA CYS A 157 8.85 3.26 2.50
C CYS A 157 9.19 4.76 2.59
N TYR A 158 10.43 5.11 2.82
CA TYR A 158 10.95 6.49 2.93
C TYR A 158 10.34 7.33 4.05
N ARG A 159 9.63 6.76 5.02
CA ARG A 159 9.07 7.54 6.13
C ARG A 159 10.18 8.18 6.98
N CYS A 160 11.20 7.44 7.36
CA CYS A 160 12.33 7.95 8.15
C CYS A 160 13.16 9.01 7.42
N VAL A 161 13.24 8.95 6.10
CA VAL A 161 14.00 9.95 5.29
C VAL A 161 13.23 11.26 5.16
N ARG A 162 11.91 11.23 5.29
CA ARG A 162 11.04 12.41 5.18
C ARG A 162 10.71 13.06 6.52
N TYR A 163 11.04 12.40 7.62
CA TYR A 163 10.89 12.92 8.97
C TYR A 163 12.03 13.90 9.26
#